data_a9ed734e680c0c739e2fc8b070ad31cc
#
_entry.id   a9ed734e680c0c739e2fc8b070ad31cc
#
_cell.length_a   1.000
_cell.length_b   1.000
_cell.length_c   1.000
_cell.angle_alpha   90.00
_cell.angle_beta   90.00
_cell.angle_gamma   90.00
#
_symmetry.space_group_name_H-M   'P 1'
#
loop_
_entity.id
_entity.type
_entity.pdbx_description
1 polymer ?
#
loop_
_entity_poly.entity_id
_entity_poly.type
_entity_poly.pdbx_seq_one_letter_code
_entity_poly.pdbx_strand_id
1 'polypeptide(L)'
;MPYVFRYQRQCDDACYQCRVKRFRCEHKVAGTNIQCKRQQYIGFSLCFQHLARDSHLKIAPATNPEHGKGLFATNLTKDQEVVFRKGDRIIEYNGDVLTKAELDTRYGGDQKDTAPYGFQVNKDKFLDSACLRSAGSLANHKPLHQANAKLYLATNNGRVYIKALRNIKNGQEVFVNYGRSYKFQDNHETKYVRK
;
A
#
# COMPACT_ATOMS: atom_id res chain seq x y z
N MET A 1 -5.02 6.98 16.88
CA MET A 1 -4.45 5.64 17.05
C MET A 1 -5.45 4.45 16.98
N PRO A 2 -6.75 4.60 16.72
CA PRO A 2 -7.66 3.44 16.72
C PRO A 2 -7.58 2.56 15.45
N TYR A 3 -7.13 3.10 14.32
CA TYR A 3 -7.17 2.38 13.03
C TYR A 3 -6.13 1.26 12.90
N VAL A 4 -4.97 1.39 13.52
CA VAL A 4 -3.95 0.34 13.51
C VAL A 4 -4.45 -0.91 14.25
N PHE A 5 -5.33 -0.75 15.24
CA PHE A 5 -5.86 -1.85 16.03
C PHE A 5 -6.95 -2.68 15.33
N ARG A 6 -7.78 -2.09 14.46
CA ARG A 6 -8.82 -2.85 13.75
C ARG A 6 -8.22 -3.78 12.69
N TYR A 7 -7.23 -3.30 11.95
CA TYR A 7 -6.53 -4.13 10.95
C TYR A 7 -5.64 -5.18 11.60
N GLN A 8 -5.08 -4.93 12.77
CA GLN A 8 -4.39 -5.95 13.54
C GLN A 8 -5.33 -7.09 13.97
N ARG A 9 -6.60 -6.82 14.27
CA ARG A 9 -7.56 -7.88 14.66
C ARG A 9 -7.89 -8.82 13.50
N GLN A 10 -8.01 -8.33 12.28
CA GLN A 10 -8.22 -9.20 11.11
C GLN A 10 -6.98 -10.03 10.77
N CYS A 11 -5.80 -9.51 11.04
CA CYS A 11 -4.55 -10.26 10.92
C CYS A 11 -4.27 -11.19 12.11
N ASP A 12 -4.88 -10.96 13.29
CA ASP A 12 -4.53 -11.66 14.51
C ASP A 12 -4.75 -13.16 14.45
N ASP A 13 -5.82 -13.59 13.79
CA ASP A 13 -6.16 -15.01 13.68
C ASP A 13 -5.49 -15.69 12.48
N ALA A 14 -5.25 -14.95 11.39
CA ALA A 14 -4.67 -15.48 10.16
C ALA A 14 -3.17 -15.21 10.02
N CYS A 15 -2.60 -14.25 10.74
CA CYS A 15 -1.25 -13.74 10.54
C CYS A 15 -0.52 -13.37 11.84
N TYR A 16 -0.53 -14.28 12.82
CA TYR A 16 0.23 -14.16 14.05
C TYR A 16 1.71 -13.82 13.80
N GLN A 17 2.26 -14.24 12.67
CA GLN A 17 3.63 -13.96 12.28
C GLN A 17 3.89 -12.49 11.91
N CYS A 18 2.89 -11.72 11.51
CA CYS A 18 3.05 -10.29 11.20
C CYS A 18 3.41 -9.46 12.43
N ARG A 19 3.02 -9.91 13.62
CA ARG A 19 3.27 -9.21 14.88
C ARG A 19 4.71 -9.30 15.36
N VAL A 20 5.41 -10.37 15.04
CA VAL A 20 6.61 -10.77 15.78
C VAL A 20 7.89 -10.63 14.97
N LYS A 21 7.83 -10.68 13.65
CA LYS A 21 9.03 -10.66 12.81
C LYS A 21 9.36 -9.25 12.33
N ARG A 22 10.17 -8.52 13.08
CA ARG A 22 10.85 -7.32 12.62
C ARG A 22 12.12 -7.72 11.86
N PHE A 23 12.06 -7.68 10.55
CA PHE A 23 13.23 -7.95 9.72
C PHE A 23 14.16 -6.74 9.65
N ARG A 24 15.42 -6.96 9.30
CA ARG A 24 16.33 -5.87 8.96
C ARG A 24 15.98 -5.29 7.60
N CYS A 25 16.19 -3.99 7.46
CA CYS A 25 16.09 -3.30 6.18
C CYS A 25 16.97 -4.01 5.13
N GLU A 26 16.39 -4.32 3.97
CA GLU A 26 17.06 -5.06 2.89
C GLU A 26 18.08 -4.21 2.12
N HIS A 27 18.10 -2.90 2.35
CA HIS A 27 19.06 -2.04 1.70
C HIS A 27 20.51 -2.46 2.02
N LYS A 28 21.31 -2.59 0.97
CA LYS A 28 22.77 -2.83 1.06
C LYS A 28 23.50 -1.60 0.54
N VAL A 29 24.63 -1.29 1.17
CA VAL A 29 25.51 -0.22 0.70
C VAL A 29 26.09 -0.62 -0.65
N ALA A 30 26.00 0.26 -1.64
CA ALA A 30 26.47 0.02 -2.99
C ALA A 30 27.94 -0.41 -2.99
N GLY A 31 28.25 -1.44 -3.79
CA GLY A 31 29.62 -2.02 -3.88
C GLY A 31 30.06 -2.86 -2.69
N THR A 32 29.19 -3.09 -1.69
CA THR A 32 29.49 -3.91 -0.51
C THR A 32 28.34 -4.86 -0.20
N ASN A 33 28.60 -5.86 0.67
CA ASN A 33 27.56 -6.71 1.24
C ASN A 33 27.02 -6.19 2.57
N ILE A 34 27.36 -4.94 2.95
CA ILE A 34 26.95 -4.37 4.22
C ILE A 34 25.47 -3.99 4.16
N GLN A 35 24.65 -4.72 4.89
CA GLN A 35 23.21 -4.48 5.01
C GLN A 35 22.91 -3.44 6.08
N CYS A 36 21.92 -2.59 5.84
CA CYS A 36 21.42 -1.62 6.79
C CYS A 36 21.05 -2.26 8.13
N LYS A 37 21.52 -1.69 9.24
CA LYS A 37 21.27 -2.19 10.60
C LYS A 37 19.85 -1.84 11.13
N ARG A 38 19.13 -0.93 10.47
CA ARG A 38 17.79 -0.50 10.91
C ARG A 38 16.75 -1.58 10.65
N GLN A 39 15.74 -1.58 11.49
CA GLN A 39 14.58 -2.46 11.29
C GLN A 39 13.68 -1.92 10.17
N GLN A 40 13.07 -2.83 9.43
CA GLN A 40 11.97 -2.53 8.53
C GLN A 40 10.77 -2.00 9.32
N TYR A 41 9.89 -1.24 8.65
CA TYR A 41 8.50 -1.17 9.09
C TYR A 41 7.86 -2.56 8.94
N ILE A 42 6.90 -2.88 9.79
CA ILE A 42 6.16 -4.14 9.67
C ILE A 42 5.64 -4.26 8.23
N GLY A 43 6.11 -5.28 7.53
CA GLY A 43 5.71 -5.58 6.17
C GLY A 43 6.38 -4.77 5.05
N PHE A 44 7.37 -3.91 5.34
CA PHE A 44 8.12 -3.20 4.30
C PHE A 44 9.57 -3.70 4.26
N SER A 45 10.11 -3.90 3.07
CA SER A 45 11.49 -4.36 2.91
C SER A 45 12.54 -3.31 3.31
N LEU A 46 12.15 -2.03 3.36
CA LEU A 46 13.04 -0.91 3.66
C LEU A 46 12.67 -0.23 4.99
N CYS A 47 13.67 0.32 5.67
CA CYS A 47 13.44 1.28 6.74
C CYS A 47 13.00 2.64 6.17
N PHE A 48 12.46 3.53 7.02
CA PHE A 48 11.91 4.81 6.58
C PHE A 48 12.91 5.70 5.80
N GLN A 49 14.21 5.63 6.14
CA GLN A 49 15.22 6.42 5.43
C GLN A 49 15.49 5.89 4.03
N HIS A 50 15.59 4.55 3.89
CA HIS A 50 15.82 3.94 2.59
C HIS A 50 14.58 3.98 1.71
N LEU A 51 13.38 3.93 2.30
CA LEU A 51 12.14 4.19 1.56
C LEU A 51 12.16 5.61 0.95
N ALA A 52 12.58 6.62 1.71
CA ALA A 52 12.65 7.98 1.21
C ALA A 52 13.76 8.17 0.16
N ARG A 53 14.93 7.59 0.38
CA ARG A 53 16.08 7.75 -0.50
C ARG A 53 15.97 6.93 -1.79
N ASP A 54 15.56 5.66 -1.66
CA ASP A 54 15.65 4.69 -2.76
C ASP A 54 14.34 4.60 -3.54
N SER A 55 13.22 4.97 -2.93
CA SER A 55 11.88 4.90 -3.55
C SER A 55 11.20 6.27 -3.67
N HIS A 56 11.83 7.34 -3.19
CA HIS A 56 11.25 8.68 -3.17
C HIS A 56 9.86 8.74 -2.50
N LEU A 57 9.66 7.94 -1.46
CA LEU A 57 8.41 7.80 -0.74
C LEU A 57 8.61 7.96 0.77
N LYS A 58 7.64 8.55 1.42
CA LYS A 58 7.56 8.60 2.88
C LYS A 58 6.17 8.23 3.36
N ILE A 59 6.10 7.68 4.57
CA ILE A 59 4.85 7.40 5.28
C ILE A 59 4.67 8.50 6.32
N ALA A 60 3.53 9.17 6.27
CA ALA A 60 3.18 10.26 7.16
C ALA A 60 1.69 10.18 7.55
N PRO A 61 1.19 10.97 8.51
CA PRO A 61 -0.23 11.14 8.70
C PRO A 61 -0.90 11.51 7.38
N ALA A 62 -2.03 10.86 7.06
CA ALA A 62 -2.76 11.11 5.83
C ALA A 62 -3.30 12.55 5.80
N THR A 63 -3.53 13.09 4.61
CA THR A 63 -4.15 14.41 4.41
C THR A 63 -5.54 14.46 5.05
N ASN A 64 -6.32 13.37 4.96
CA ASN A 64 -7.51 13.18 5.79
C ASN A 64 -7.11 12.41 7.07
N PRO A 65 -7.22 13.02 8.27
CA PRO A 65 -6.83 12.39 9.53
C PRO A 65 -7.55 11.07 9.83
N GLU A 66 -8.76 10.88 9.30
CA GLU A 66 -9.55 9.65 9.47
C GLU A 66 -8.90 8.43 8.79
N HIS A 67 -8.09 8.65 7.78
CA HIS A 67 -7.37 7.59 7.07
C HIS A 67 -6.10 7.13 7.80
N GLY A 68 -5.74 7.75 8.92
CA GLY A 68 -4.58 7.43 9.72
C GLY A 68 -3.26 7.77 9.04
N LYS A 69 -2.68 6.87 8.27
CA LYS A 69 -1.42 7.10 7.54
C LYS A 69 -1.64 7.05 6.04
N GLY A 70 -0.83 7.84 5.31
CA GLY A 70 -0.79 7.89 3.86
C GLY A 70 0.62 7.71 3.32
N LEU A 71 0.69 7.45 2.03
CA LEU A 71 1.92 7.35 1.25
C LEU A 71 2.15 8.67 0.52
N PHE A 72 3.32 9.28 0.70
CA PHE A 72 3.65 10.59 0.14
C PHE A 72 4.88 10.51 -0.76
N ALA A 73 4.84 11.23 -1.86
CA ALA A 73 6.03 11.48 -2.67
C ALA A 73 7.01 12.39 -1.91
N THR A 74 8.30 12.09 -1.96
CA THR A 74 9.32 12.89 -1.30
C THR A 74 10.62 12.94 -2.11
N ASN A 75 11.19 14.13 -2.22
CA ASN A 75 12.53 14.32 -2.74
C ASN A 75 13.42 14.88 -1.63
N LEU A 76 14.47 14.16 -1.26
CA LEU A 76 15.37 14.56 -0.20
C LEU A 76 16.23 15.77 -0.57
N THR A 77 16.51 15.94 -1.87
CA THR A 77 17.35 17.05 -2.36
C THR A 77 16.58 18.35 -2.55
N LYS A 78 15.25 18.31 -2.51
CA LYS A 78 14.32 19.43 -2.75
C LYS A 78 14.46 20.14 -4.11
N ASP A 79 15.41 19.72 -4.94
CA ASP A 79 15.73 20.39 -6.21
C ASP A 79 14.72 20.11 -7.33
N GLN A 80 13.92 19.03 -7.17
CA GLN A 80 12.89 18.67 -8.15
C GLN A 80 11.49 18.78 -7.52
N GLU A 81 10.68 19.66 -8.07
CA GLU A 81 9.28 19.82 -7.66
C GLU A 81 8.47 18.55 -7.99
N VAL A 82 8.68 17.95 -9.17
CA VAL A 82 8.00 16.72 -9.60
C VAL A 82 8.84 15.52 -9.22
N VAL A 83 8.29 14.66 -8.36
CA VAL A 83 8.94 13.42 -7.91
C VAL A 83 8.61 12.26 -8.83
N PHE A 84 7.33 12.12 -9.21
CA PHE A 84 6.89 11.09 -10.17
C PHE A 84 6.19 11.77 -11.34
N ARG A 85 6.59 11.43 -12.56
CA ARG A 85 5.94 11.88 -13.79
C ARG A 85 4.77 10.99 -14.13
N LYS A 86 3.81 11.51 -14.89
CA LYS A 86 2.72 10.69 -15.45
C LYS A 86 3.30 9.46 -16.16
N GLY A 87 2.81 8.29 -15.76
CA GLY A 87 3.27 7.02 -16.33
C GLY A 87 4.33 6.28 -15.51
N ASP A 88 4.99 6.94 -14.56
CA ASP A 88 6.01 6.31 -13.72
C ASP A 88 5.42 5.22 -12.83
N ARG A 89 6.19 4.16 -12.63
CA ARG A 89 5.94 3.17 -11.57
C ARG A 89 6.43 3.75 -10.27
N ILE A 90 5.50 3.95 -9.32
CA ILE A 90 5.80 4.54 -8.02
C ILE A 90 6.38 3.49 -7.07
N ILE A 91 5.67 2.37 -6.91
CA ILE A 91 6.07 1.27 -6.05
C ILE A 91 5.31 0.00 -6.44
N GLU A 92 5.89 -1.15 -6.13
CA GLU A 92 5.20 -2.43 -6.24
C GLU A 92 4.17 -2.59 -5.11
N TYR A 93 3.00 -3.12 -5.46
CA TYR A 93 1.96 -3.51 -4.52
C TYR A 93 2.10 -4.99 -4.23
N ASN A 94 2.71 -5.32 -3.11
CA ASN A 94 3.00 -6.69 -2.70
C ASN A 94 2.04 -7.17 -1.60
N GLY A 95 1.87 -8.48 -1.52
CA GLY A 95 1.05 -9.13 -0.52
C GLY A 95 1.13 -10.64 -0.63
N ASP A 96 0.36 -11.32 0.21
CA ASP A 96 0.15 -12.76 0.08
C ASP A 96 -0.60 -13.04 -1.22
N VAL A 97 -0.16 -14.07 -1.93
CA VAL A 97 -0.85 -14.56 -3.12
C VAL A 97 -1.84 -15.62 -2.69
N LEU A 98 -3.13 -15.34 -2.87
CA LEU A 98 -4.23 -16.17 -2.39
C LEU A 98 -5.13 -16.58 -3.54
N THR A 99 -5.71 -17.78 -3.43
CA THR A 99 -6.88 -18.20 -4.20
C THR A 99 -8.14 -17.51 -3.67
N LYS A 100 -9.25 -17.56 -4.42
CA LYS A 100 -10.53 -17.04 -3.95
C LYS A 100 -10.96 -17.70 -2.63
N ALA A 101 -10.81 -19.02 -2.50
CA ALA A 101 -11.18 -19.77 -1.30
C ALA A 101 -10.36 -19.35 -0.07
N GLU A 102 -9.05 -19.14 -0.24
CA GLU A 102 -8.20 -18.66 0.85
C GLU A 102 -8.53 -17.22 1.25
N LEU A 103 -8.85 -16.35 0.27
CA LEU A 103 -9.30 -15.00 0.55
C LEU A 103 -10.62 -15.00 1.32
N ASP A 104 -11.59 -15.84 0.89
CA ASP A 104 -12.89 -15.99 1.55
C ASP A 104 -12.74 -16.53 2.97
N THR A 105 -11.85 -17.50 3.18
CA THR A 105 -11.53 -18.01 4.52
C THR A 105 -10.96 -16.90 5.40
N ARG A 106 -10.09 -16.04 4.85
CA ARG A 106 -9.46 -14.93 5.60
C ARG A 106 -10.45 -13.85 5.99
N TYR A 107 -11.46 -13.58 5.15
CA TYR A 107 -12.39 -12.44 5.32
C TYR A 107 -13.87 -12.85 5.53
N GLY A 108 -14.15 -14.13 5.68
CA GLY A 108 -15.51 -14.62 5.99
C GLY A 108 -16.45 -14.77 4.79
N GLY A 109 -15.92 -14.71 3.56
CA GLY A 109 -16.67 -14.92 2.32
C GLY A 109 -17.42 -13.69 1.79
N ASP A 110 -18.13 -13.86 0.66
CA ASP A 110 -18.71 -12.77 -0.12
C ASP A 110 -19.77 -11.92 0.58
N GLN A 111 -20.28 -12.37 1.72
CA GLN A 111 -21.42 -11.72 2.38
C GLN A 111 -21.02 -10.84 3.57
N LYS A 112 -19.84 -10.96 4.10
CA LYS A 112 -19.52 -10.32 5.38
C LYS A 112 -18.49 -9.20 5.31
N ASP A 113 -17.36 -9.39 4.68
CA ASP A 113 -16.30 -8.38 4.72
C ASP A 113 -15.59 -8.23 3.39
N THR A 114 -15.25 -7.01 3.07
CA THR A 114 -14.34 -6.72 1.96
C THR A 114 -12.92 -6.99 2.40
N ALA A 115 -12.14 -7.61 1.52
CA ALA A 115 -10.70 -7.69 1.67
C ALA A 115 -10.09 -6.29 1.47
N PRO A 116 -9.83 -5.51 2.54
CA PRO A 116 -9.50 -4.08 2.41
C PRO A 116 -8.16 -3.83 1.73
N TYR A 117 -7.33 -4.86 1.64
CA TYR A 117 -6.04 -4.82 0.97
C TYR A 117 -5.94 -5.82 -0.18
N GLY A 118 -7.08 -6.40 -0.58
CA GLY A 118 -7.15 -7.37 -1.66
C GLY A 118 -7.16 -6.71 -3.03
N PHE A 119 -6.32 -7.20 -3.94
CA PHE A 119 -6.32 -6.84 -5.34
C PHE A 119 -6.51 -8.09 -6.19
N GLN A 120 -7.54 -8.12 -7.02
CA GLN A 120 -7.79 -9.23 -7.93
C GLN A 120 -6.82 -9.17 -9.11
N VAL A 121 -5.93 -10.15 -9.20
CA VAL A 121 -4.96 -10.28 -10.30
C VAL A 121 -5.63 -10.92 -11.53
N ASN A 122 -6.42 -11.97 -11.30
CA ASN A 122 -7.26 -12.64 -12.29
C ASN A 122 -8.44 -13.31 -11.57
N LYS A 123 -9.24 -14.12 -12.30
CA LYS A 123 -10.44 -14.77 -11.74
C LYS A 123 -10.16 -15.66 -10.51
N ASP A 124 -8.97 -16.26 -10.42
CA ASP A 124 -8.62 -17.24 -9.39
C ASP A 124 -7.53 -16.78 -8.44
N LYS A 125 -6.88 -15.64 -8.72
CA LYS A 125 -5.69 -15.17 -8.01
C LYS A 125 -5.88 -13.77 -7.46
N PHE A 126 -5.61 -13.62 -6.19
CA PHE A 126 -5.69 -12.37 -5.45
C PHE A 126 -4.35 -12.08 -4.80
N LEU A 127 -4.04 -10.81 -4.67
CA LEU A 127 -2.89 -10.31 -3.92
C LEU A 127 -3.44 -9.57 -2.71
N ASP A 128 -3.14 -10.04 -1.50
CA ASP A 128 -3.61 -9.43 -0.26
C ASP A 128 -2.45 -8.85 0.56
N SER A 129 -2.46 -7.54 0.70
CA SER A 129 -1.43 -6.79 1.42
C SER A 129 -1.73 -6.59 2.92
N ALA A 130 -2.68 -7.33 3.49
CA ALA A 130 -3.04 -7.19 4.91
C ALA A 130 -1.92 -7.63 5.84
N CYS A 131 -1.34 -8.79 5.58
CA CYS A 131 -0.30 -9.38 6.43
C CYS A 131 1.10 -9.08 5.90
N LEU A 132 1.37 -9.38 4.64
CA LEU A 132 2.63 -9.01 3.97
C LEU A 132 2.47 -7.63 3.34
N ARG A 133 2.59 -6.58 4.14
CA ARG A 133 2.36 -5.21 3.67
C ARG A 133 3.49 -4.70 2.79
N SER A 134 3.13 -4.07 1.69
CA SER A 134 4.00 -3.15 0.96
C SER A 134 3.70 -1.70 1.33
N ALA A 135 4.64 -0.78 1.10
CA ALA A 135 4.35 0.65 1.28
C ALA A 135 3.19 1.12 0.39
N GLY A 136 2.99 0.46 -0.76
CA GLY A 136 1.87 0.73 -1.66
C GLY A 136 0.50 0.53 -1.01
N SER A 137 0.37 -0.33 0.00
CA SER A 137 -0.89 -0.53 0.71
C SER A 137 -1.32 0.64 1.58
N LEU A 138 -0.48 1.66 1.70
CA LEU A 138 -0.80 2.93 2.38
C LEU A 138 -1.21 4.05 1.41
N ALA A 139 -1.32 3.77 0.12
CA ALA A 139 -1.92 4.71 -0.82
C ALA A 139 -3.44 4.75 -0.60
N ASN A 140 -3.92 5.86 -0.05
CA ASN A 140 -5.33 6.03 0.29
C ASN A 140 -6.23 6.17 -0.93
N HIS A 141 -7.53 5.96 -0.72
CA HIS A 141 -8.53 6.09 -1.77
C HIS A 141 -8.86 7.55 -2.08
N LYS A 142 -9.07 7.80 -3.38
CA LYS A 142 -9.86 8.94 -3.88
C LYS A 142 -10.69 8.53 -5.08
N PRO A 143 -11.81 9.23 -5.36
CA PRO A 143 -12.55 9.06 -6.61
C PRO A 143 -11.62 9.18 -7.82
N LEU A 144 -11.94 8.48 -8.91
CA LEU A 144 -11.07 8.36 -10.09
C LEU A 144 -10.58 9.72 -10.63
N HIS A 145 -11.44 10.72 -10.64
CA HIS A 145 -11.10 12.06 -11.13
C HIS A 145 -10.15 12.83 -10.19
N GLN A 146 -10.03 12.42 -8.92
CA GLN A 146 -9.14 13.02 -7.91
C GLN A 146 -7.89 12.17 -7.66
N ALA A 147 -7.93 10.87 -7.94
CA ALA A 147 -6.78 10.00 -7.80
C ALA A 147 -5.63 10.46 -8.69
N ASN A 148 -4.41 10.45 -8.18
CA ASN A 148 -3.20 10.81 -8.92
C ASN A 148 -2.38 9.58 -9.33
N ALA A 149 -2.81 8.39 -8.90
CA ALA A 149 -2.21 7.11 -9.25
C ALA A 149 -3.28 6.02 -9.43
N LYS A 150 -2.88 4.86 -9.95
CA LYS A 150 -3.73 3.67 -10.08
C LYS A 150 -2.95 2.39 -9.81
N LEU A 151 -3.65 1.36 -9.36
CA LEU A 151 -3.12 0.00 -9.39
C LEU A 151 -3.04 -0.48 -10.85
N TYR A 152 -1.93 -1.09 -11.20
CA TYR A 152 -1.61 -1.53 -12.55
C TYR A 152 -0.97 -2.91 -12.53
N LEU A 153 -1.62 -3.89 -13.14
CA LEU A 153 -1.06 -5.22 -13.36
C LEU A 153 -0.14 -5.18 -14.59
N ALA A 154 1.13 -5.44 -14.39
CA ALA A 154 2.10 -5.51 -15.47
C ALA A 154 2.03 -6.89 -16.16
N THR A 155 1.64 -6.91 -17.43
CA THR A 155 1.42 -8.14 -18.19
C THR A 155 2.70 -8.93 -18.47
N ASN A 156 3.85 -8.26 -18.48
CA ASN A 156 5.14 -8.86 -18.76
C ASN A 156 5.73 -9.70 -17.60
N ASN A 157 5.31 -9.44 -16.36
CA ASN A 157 5.85 -10.12 -15.18
C ASN A 157 4.79 -10.52 -14.15
N GLY A 158 3.52 -10.20 -14.38
CA GLY A 158 2.40 -10.53 -13.49
C GLY A 158 2.43 -9.80 -12.15
N ARG A 159 3.25 -8.74 -12.00
CA ARG A 159 3.34 -7.96 -10.77
C ARG A 159 2.38 -6.77 -10.80
N VAL A 160 1.94 -6.37 -9.62
CA VAL A 160 1.07 -5.20 -9.44
C VAL A 160 1.90 -4.02 -8.98
N TYR A 161 1.69 -2.88 -9.61
CA TYR A 161 2.36 -1.62 -9.27
C TYR A 161 1.35 -0.52 -9.04
N ILE A 162 1.73 0.46 -8.24
CA ILE A 162 1.10 1.78 -8.26
C ILE A 162 1.79 2.59 -9.36
N LYS A 163 0.99 3.10 -10.29
CA LYS A 163 1.45 3.88 -11.45
C LYS A 163 0.85 5.28 -11.42
N ALA A 164 1.68 6.30 -11.63
CA ALA A 164 1.23 7.68 -11.66
C ALA A 164 0.29 7.97 -12.85
N LEU A 165 -0.86 8.58 -12.60
CA LEU A 165 -1.81 9.06 -13.60
C LEU A 165 -1.52 10.49 -14.07
N ARG A 166 -0.83 11.24 -13.23
CA ARG A 166 -0.39 12.63 -13.46
C ARG A 166 0.94 12.85 -12.74
N ASN A 167 1.56 13.99 -12.96
CA ASN A 167 2.75 14.36 -12.22
C ASN A 167 2.41 14.49 -10.72
N ILE A 168 3.25 13.90 -9.87
CA ILE A 168 3.12 13.95 -8.41
C ILE A 168 4.31 14.72 -7.87
N LYS A 169 4.01 15.80 -7.14
CA LYS A 169 5.01 16.72 -6.61
C LYS A 169 5.51 16.28 -5.24
N ASN A 170 6.64 16.84 -4.86
CA ASN A 170 7.20 16.66 -3.52
C ASN A 170 6.18 17.07 -2.43
N GLY A 171 5.98 16.20 -1.45
CA GLY A 171 5.02 16.38 -0.37
C GLY A 171 3.57 16.00 -0.68
N GLN A 172 3.25 15.66 -1.92
CA GLN A 172 1.89 15.21 -2.26
C GLN A 172 1.64 13.76 -1.82
N GLU A 173 0.44 13.52 -1.30
CA GLU A 173 -0.04 12.17 -1.01
C GLU A 173 -0.38 11.42 -2.29
N VAL A 174 -0.02 10.15 -2.35
CA VAL A 174 -0.36 9.23 -3.42
C VAL A 174 -1.75 8.67 -3.17
N PHE A 175 -2.69 8.97 -4.05
CA PHE A 175 -4.05 8.49 -3.99
C PHE A 175 -4.37 7.56 -5.16
N VAL A 176 -4.99 6.43 -4.85
CA VAL A 176 -5.47 5.47 -5.84
C VAL A 176 -6.99 5.33 -5.77
N ASN A 177 -7.62 4.92 -6.86
CA ASN A 177 -9.01 4.49 -6.83
C ASN A 177 -9.05 2.98 -6.54
N TYR A 178 -9.74 2.56 -5.47
CA TYR A 178 -9.83 1.16 -5.07
C TYR A 178 -10.76 0.32 -5.96
N GLY A 179 -11.45 0.96 -6.91
CA GLY A 179 -12.38 0.28 -7.81
C GLY A 179 -13.82 0.25 -7.28
N ARG A 180 -14.73 -0.21 -8.16
CA ARG A 180 -16.17 -0.22 -7.87
C ARG A 180 -16.59 -1.34 -6.91
N SER A 181 -15.82 -2.42 -6.86
CA SER A 181 -16.08 -3.57 -5.97
C SER A 181 -15.61 -3.34 -4.54
N TYR A 182 -14.85 -2.29 -4.28
CA TYR A 182 -14.43 -1.96 -2.93
C TYR A 182 -15.62 -1.41 -2.12
N LYS A 183 -15.95 -2.08 -1.02
CA LYS A 183 -16.96 -1.63 -0.07
C LYS A 183 -16.24 -0.99 1.11
N PHE A 184 -16.52 0.26 1.40
CA PHE A 184 -16.06 0.90 2.62
C PHE A 184 -16.85 0.33 3.79
N GLN A 185 -16.19 -0.10 4.86
CA GLN A 185 -16.89 -0.55 6.08
C GLN A 185 -17.65 0.64 6.68
N ASP A 186 -18.96 0.46 6.85
CA ASP A 186 -19.89 1.47 7.35
C ASP A 186 -19.65 1.78 8.83
N ASN A 187 -18.65 2.59 9.13
CA ASN A 187 -18.61 3.21 10.45
C ASN A 187 -18.55 4.75 10.40
N HIS A 188 -18.37 5.37 9.21
CA HIS A 188 -18.42 6.83 9.07
C HIS A 188 -18.63 7.37 7.65
N GLU A 189 -18.91 6.58 6.58
CA GLU A 189 -18.65 7.10 5.25
C GLU A 189 -19.60 6.75 4.12
N THR A 190 -20.86 6.67 4.40
CA THR A 190 -21.87 6.77 3.33
C THR A 190 -21.83 8.11 2.57
N LYS A 191 -21.03 9.07 2.99
CA LYS A 191 -20.97 10.41 2.36
C LYS A 191 -20.10 10.50 1.11
N TYR A 192 -19.20 9.57 0.85
CA TYR A 192 -18.28 9.68 -0.29
C TYR A 192 -18.61 8.79 -1.49
N VAL A 193 -19.60 7.91 -1.40
CA VAL A 193 -19.97 6.98 -2.48
C VAL A 193 -21.18 7.43 -3.28
N ARG A 194 -21.89 8.46 -2.83
CA ARG A 194 -23.09 8.95 -3.51
C ARG A 194 -22.88 10.35 -4.07
N LYS A 195 -22.08 10.47 -5.10
CA LYS A 195 -22.26 11.52 -6.12
C LYS A 195 -21.56 11.14 -7.40
#